data_90260f43375675618be22a40596beff7
#
_entry.id   90260f43375675618be22a40596beff7
#
_cell.length_a   1.000
_cell.length_b   1.000
_cell.length_c   1.000
_cell.angle_alpha   90.00
_cell.angle_beta   90.00
_cell.angle_gamma   90.00
#
_symmetry.space_group_name_H-M   'P 1'
#
loop_
_entity.id
_entity.type
_entity.pdbx_description
1 polymer ?
#
loop_
_entity_poly.entity_id
_entity_poly.type
_entity_poly.pdbx_seq_one_letter_code
_entity_poly.pdbx_strand_id
1 'polypeptide(L)'
;MLIEQAVANHTRGNLAQAEALYRKILAQAPSHFDALHLLGVVCQQTGRDAEAVGLMQKAVDVDPSQPGIHSNLGLALLALKRPEEALASLDRSLALNPDQVAALGNRGNILRVLGRAQEALESHNRALALDPASAIALNNRATALRLLDRHMEALADCNRALEITPGYPDALCNRGNVLQDLHQFSEALDSYRQALQSAPGHADSHWNEGLCRLLMGDYAQGWQKYEWRWMTEQAGTERAFSQPVWLGKESLAGKTVLIHAEQGFGDTLQFCRYVKDVFDLGAVVVVEVQPALKALMTSLDGVARVLARGEPLPHFDYHVPMLSLPLAMGTTLGSIPVRRGYLRGDPEAVARWRRRLGPKRLPRVGLVWKGANAKRSISPAVLKPLLGSNVQFFSLQKEVDAEARELLVDSGELELLAEELDFSDTAAVVDLMDLVITIDTSIAHMAGALGKKTWVLLPKTPEWRWLADREDSPWYPSVRLFRAASIGEWQSALSDVKAALEKGLARE
;
A
#
# COMPACT_ATOMS: atom_id res chain seq x y z
N MET A 1 -12.89 20.42 -44.42
CA MET A 1 -12.69 19.13 -45.09
C MET A 1 -11.64 18.23 -44.38
N LEU A 2 -10.34 18.60 -44.29
CA LEU A 2 -9.35 17.69 -43.63
C LEU A 2 -9.60 17.44 -42.16
N ILE A 3 -9.99 18.47 -41.38
CA ILE A 3 -10.26 18.35 -39.96
C ILE A 3 -11.52 17.47 -39.71
N GLU A 4 -12.55 17.63 -40.52
CA GLU A 4 -13.78 16.80 -40.40
C GLU A 4 -13.49 15.33 -40.69
N GLN A 5 -12.62 15.06 -41.69
CA GLN A 5 -12.19 13.68 -41.98
C GLN A 5 -11.34 13.11 -40.84
N ALA A 6 -10.49 13.90 -40.23
CA ALA A 6 -9.68 13.49 -39.08
C ALA A 6 -10.55 13.17 -37.88
N VAL A 7 -11.52 14.03 -37.55
CA VAL A 7 -12.51 13.81 -36.48
C VAL A 7 -13.35 12.57 -36.76
N ALA A 8 -13.83 12.40 -37.99
CA ALA A 8 -14.63 11.21 -38.37
C ALA A 8 -13.84 9.89 -38.21
N ASN A 9 -12.53 9.88 -38.55
CA ASN A 9 -11.67 8.71 -38.28
C ASN A 9 -11.45 8.49 -36.80
N HIS A 10 -11.21 9.56 -36.05
CA HIS A 10 -11.04 9.48 -34.60
C HIS A 10 -12.27 8.88 -33.91
N THR A 11 -13.48 9.39 -34.25
CA THR A 11 -14.74 8.90 -33.70
C THR A 11 -15.02 7.43 -34.05
N ARG A 12 -14.53 6.95 -35.20
CA ARG A 12 -14.65 5.52 -35.61
C ARG A 12 -13.56 4.63 -34.99
N GLY A 13 -12.65 5.18 -34.18
CA GLY A 13 -11.54 4.42 -33.60
C GLY A 13 -10.36 4.18 -34.56
N ASN A 14 -10.35 4.77 -35.74
CA ASN A 14 -9.26 4.69 -36.73
C ASN A 14 -8.12 5.64 -36.34
N LEU A 15 -7.51 5.42 -35.15
CA LEU A 15 -6.57 6.37 -34.52
C LEU A 15 -5.36 6.69 -35.39
N ALA A 16 -4.77 5.69 -36.07
CA ALA A 16 -3.62 5.91 -36.95
C ALA A 16 -3.93 6.83 -38.14
N GLN A 17 -5.13 6.69 -38.73
CA GLN A 17 -5.58 7.54 -39.85
C GLN A 17 -5.91 8.95 -39.35
N ALA A 18 -6.55 9.07 -38.19
CA ALA A 18 -6.84 10.34 -37.54
C ALA A 18 -5.53 11.11 -37.25
N GLU A 19 -4.54 10.43 -36.67
CA GLU A 19 -3.22 11.00 -36.39
C GLU A 19 -2.53 11.53 -37.64
N ALA A 20 -2.49 10.73 -38.72
CA ALA A 20 -1.85 11.16 -39.98
C ALA A 20 -2.49 12.43 -40.54
N LEU A 21 -3.84 12.54 -40.44
CA LEU A 21 -4.56 13.74 -40.91
C LEU A 21 -4.30 14.95 -39.99
N TYR A 22 -4.33 14.78 -38.65
CA TYR A 22 -4.00 15.86 -37.73
C TYR A 22 -2.55 16.40 -37.94
N ARG A 23 -1.57 15.49 -38.09
CA ARG A 23 -0.18 15.89 -38.39
C ARG A 23 -0.05 16.63 -39.73
N LYS A 24 -0.82 16.20 -40.75
CA LYS A 24 -0.86 16.90 -42.05
C LYS A 24 -1.45 18.29 -41.90
N ILE A 25 -2.46 18.52 -41.10
CA ILE A 25 -3.03 19.82 -40.81
C ILE A 25 -1.98 20.69 -40.10
N LEU A 26 -1.31 20.16 -39.07
CA LEU A 26 -0.30 20.90 -38.31
C LEU A 26 0.96 21.23 -39.14
N ALA A 27 1.27 20.43 -40.16
CA ALA A 27 2.34 20.76 -41.10
C ALA A 27 2.03 22.03 -41.95
N GLN A 28 0.75 22.31 -42.21
CA GLN A 28 0.28 23.47 -42.93
C GLN A 28 -0.08 24.66 -42.03
N ALA A 29 -0.60 24.35 -40.84
CA ALA A 29 -1.05 25.33 -39.85
C ALA A 29 -0.61 24.85 -38.44
N PRO A 30 0.63 25.17 -38.01
CA PRO A 30 1.20 24.66 -36.73
C PRO A 30 0.44 25.08 -35.48
N SER A 31 -0.35 26.14 -35.54
CA SER A 31 -1.19 26.68 -34.47
C SER A 31 -2.69 26.34 -34.61
N HIS A 32 -3.03 25.32 -35.39
CA HIS A 32 -4.43 24.92 -35.53
C HIS A 32 -4.92 24.22 -34.22
N PHE A 33 -5.74 24.95 -33.44
CA PHE A 33 -6.19 24.53 -32.12
C PHE A 33 -6.76 23.12 -32.08
N ASP A 34 -7.79 22.84 -32.88
CA ASP A 34 -8.45 21.49 -32.87
C ASP A 34 -7.48 20.35 -33.23
N ALA A 35 -6.58 20.60 -34.19
CA ALA A 35 -5.61 19.59 -34.60
C ALA A 35 -4.57 19.31 -33.49
N LEU A 36 -4.11 20.34 -32.78
CA LEU A 36 -3.24 20.17 -31.62
C LEU A 36 -3.94 19.43 -30.49
N HIS A 37 -5.14 19.88 -30.14
CA HIS A 37 -5.96 19.28 -29.06
C HIS A 37 -6.26 17.81 -29.35
N LEU A 38 -6.89 17.53 -30.52
CA LEU A 38 -7.35 16.17 -30.83
C LEU A 38 -6.22 15.20 -31.16
N LEU A 39 -5.09 15.69 -31.69
CA LEU A 39 -3.87 14.88 -31.80
C LEU A 39 -3.34 14.52 -30.39
N GLY A 40 -3.37 15.47 -29.46
CA GLY A 40 -3.05 15.20 -28.04
C GLY A 40 -3.93 14.09 -27.45
N VAL A 41 -5.24 14.11 -27.72
CA VAL A 41 -6.15 13.06 -27.28
C VAL A 41 -5.80 11.69 -27.91
N VAL A 42 -5.48 11.66 -29.23
CA VAL A 42 -5.03 10.42 -29.90
C VAL A 42 -3.72 9.90 -29.27
N CYS A 43 -2.77 10.80 -28.99
CA CYS A 43 -1.52 10.41 -28.33
C CYS A 43 -1.77 9.80 -26.93
N GLN A 44 -2.67 10.38 -26.14
CA GLN A 44 -3.07 9.84 -24.84
C GLN A 44 -3.72 8.45 -24.97
N GLN A 45 -4.68 8.28 -25.90
CA GLN A 45 -5.34 7.00 -26.18
C GLN A 45 -4.37 5.91 -26.64
N THR A 46 -3.21 6.29 -27.18
CA THR A 46 -2.15 5.37 -27.64
C THR A 46 -0.96 5.29 -26.65
N GLY A 47 -1.11 5.77 -25.40
CA GLY A 47 -0.11 5.67 -24.35
C GLY A 47 1.11 6.59 -24.52
N ARG A 48 1.01 7.63 -25.38
CA ARG A 48 2.07 8.61 -25.61
C ARG A 48 1.79 9.90 -24.81
N ASP A 49 1.66 9.76 -23.50
CA ASP A 49 1.19 10.83 -22.62
C ASP A 49 2.10 12.07 -22.61
N ALA A 50 3.43 11.89 -22.72
CA ALA A 50 4.36 13.01 -22.79
C ALA A 50 4.17 13.86 -24.06
N GLU A 51 3.94 13.22 -25.22
CA GLU A 51 3.60 13.89 -26.47
C GLU A 51 2.23 14.57 -26.37
N ALA A 52 1.26 13.90 -25.75
CA ALA A 52 -0.09 14.43 -25.52
C ALA A 52 -0.04 15.74 -24.73
N VAL A 53 0.68 15.78 -23.61
CA VAL A 53 0.85 17.00 -22.78
C VAL A 53 1.49 18.12 -23.60
N GLY A 54 2.55 17.83 -24.37
CA GLY A 54 3.21 18.84 -25.19
C GLY A 54 2.31 19.44 -26.28
N LEU A 55 1.44 18.62 -26.90
CA LEU A 55 0.48 19.07 -27.90
C LEU A 55 -0.66 19.87 -27.28
N MET A 56 -1.21 19.38 -26.16
CA MET A 56 -2.29 20.05 -25.44
C MET A 56 -1.83 21.38 -24.85
N GLN A 57 -0.59 21.47 -24.35
CA GLN A 57 -0.04 22.76 -23.90
C GLN A 57 0.05 23.79 -25.04
N LYS A 58 0.51 23.39 -26.24
CA LYS A 58 0.48 24.26 -27.41
C LYS A 58 -0.94 24.69 -27.79
N ALA A 59 -1.92 23.81 -27.64
CA ALA A 59 -3.31 24.18 -27.87
C ALA A 59 -3.81 25.23 -26.85
N VAL A 60 -3.45 25.06 -25.56
CA VAL A 60 -3.72 26.06 -24.52
C VAL A 60 -3.08 27.42 -24.84
N ASP A 61 -1.85 27.41 -25.35
CA ASP A 61 -1.17 28.63 -25.73
C ASP A 61 -1.87 29.36 -26.92
N VAL A 62 -2.57 28.61 -27.79
CA VAL A 62 -3.37 29.16 -28.89
C VAL A 62 -4.70 29.72 -28.43
N ASP A 63 -5.45 28.95 -27.62
CA ASP A 63 -6.72 29.38 -27.07
C ASP A 63 -6.94 28.79 -25.63
N PRO A 64 -6.57 29.56 -24.60
CA PRO A 64 -6.74 29.14 -23.21
C PRO A 64 -8.19 29.21 -22.69
N SER A 65 -9.15 29.67 -23.49
CA SER A 65 -10.54 29.86 -23.06
C SER A 65 -11.42 28.62 -23.21
N GLN A 66 -10.90 27.57 -23.82
CA GLN A 66 -11.63 26.32 -24.09
C GLN A 66 -11.56 25.37 -22.89
N PRO A 67 -12.64 25.09 -22.17
CA PRO A 67 -12.58 24.26 -20.97
C PRO A 67 -12.15 22.80 -21.25
N GLY A 68 -12.52 22.26 -22.42
CA GLY A 68 -12.23 20.87 -22.77
C GLY A 68 -10.73 20.56 -22.88
N ILE A 69 -9.91 21.52 -23.35
CA ILE A 69 -8.47 21.31 -23.45
C ILE A 69 -7.82 21.17 -22.08
N HIS A 70 -8.23 22.00 -21.11
CA HIS A 70 -7.73 21.93 -19.74
C HIS A 70 -8.15 20.64 -19.05
N SER A 71 -9.36 20.12 -19.32
CA SER A 71 -9.82 18.83 -18.79
C SER A 71 -8.96 17.69 -19.33
N ASN A 72 -8.72 17.64 -20.65
CA ASN A 72 -7.92 16.58 -21.28
C ASN A 72 -6.43 16.70 -20.89
N LEU A 73 -5.89 17.90 -20.78
CA LEU A 73 -4.52 18.13 -20.29
C LEU A 73 -4.37 17.61 -18.85
N GLY A 74 -5.37 17.83 -18.00
CA GLY A 74 -5.39 17.29 -16.64
C GLY A 74 -5.30 15.76 -16.60
N LEU A 75 -6.03 15.05 -17.48
CA LEU A 75 -5.96 13.60 -17.56
C LEU A 75 -4.61 13.10 -18.07
N ALA A 76 -4.03 13.76 -19.08
CA ALA A 76 -2.71 13.42 -19.61
C ALA A 76 -1.59 13.65 -18.57
N LEU A 77 -1.68 14.72 -17.77
CA LEU A 77 -0.75 15.00 -16.68
C LEU A 77 -0.87 13.95 -15.55
N LEU A 78 -2.09 13.49 -15.24
CA LEU A 78 -2.28 12.43 -14.25
C LEU A 78 -1.62 11.12 -14.71
N ALA A 79 -1.75 10.75 -15.99
CA ALA A 79 -1.09 9.57 -16.55
C ALA A 79 0.45 9.67 -16.44
N LEU A 80 1.01 10.85 -16.51
CA LEU A 80 2.43 11.13 -16.26
C LEU A 80 2.80 11.20 -14.76
N LYS A 81 1.87 10.88 -13.84
CA LYS A 81 2.08 10.98 -12.39
C LYS A 81 2.42 12.38 -11.89
N ARG A 82 1.78 13.40 -12.50
CA ARG A 82 1.90 14.84 -12.16
C ARG A 82 0.57 15.35 -11.61
N PRO A 83 0.08 14.85 -10.45
CA PRO A 83 -1.30 15.08 -9.99
C PRO A 83 -1.57 16.55 -9.60
N GLU A 84 -0.61 17.29 -9.07
CA GLU A 84 -0.77 18.69 -8.72
C GLU A 84 -1.04 19.57 -9.96
N GLU A 85 -0.30 19.35 -11.05
CA GLU A 85 -0.50 20.06 -12.30
C GLU A 85 -1.80 19.62 -12.99
N ALA A 86 -2.15 18.36 -12.87
CA ALA A 86 -3.42 17.84 -13.34
C ALA A 86 -4.60 18.51 -12.63
N LEU A 87 -4.51 18.69 -11.30
CA LEU A 87 -5.52 19.40 -10.51
C LEU A 87 -5.66 20.86 -10.96
N ALA A 88 -4.54 21.58 -11.13
CA ALA A 88 -4.55 22.96 -11.59
C ALA A 88 -5.21 23.11 -12.99
N SER A 89 -4.96 22.16 -13.89
CA SER A 89 -5.60 22.15 -15.22
C SER A 89 -7.11 21.94 -15.12
N LEU A 90 -7.59 21.01 -14.27
CA LEU A 90 -9.02 20.78 -14.06
C LEU A 90 -9.69 21.95 -13.35
N ASP A 91 -9.01 22.58 -12.39
CA ASP A 91 -9.51 23.80 -11.74
C ASP A 91 -9.70 24.92 -12.77
N ARG A 92 -8.79 25.04 -13.72
CA ARG A 92 -8.95 25.99 -14.84
C ARG A 92 -10.12 25.64 -15.75
N SER A 93 -10.30 24.34 -16.08
CA SER A 93 -11.46 23.87 -16.85
C SER A 93 -12.78 24.25 -16.17
N LEU A 94 -12.88 23.98 -14.87
CA LEU A 94 -14.07 24.25 -14.07
C LEU A 94 -14.30 25.75 -13.80
N ALA A 95 -13.25 26.58 -13.79
CA ALA A 95 -13.38 28.03 -13.73
C ALA A 95 -13.98 28.60 -15.02
N LEU A 96 -13.72 28.00 -16.17
CA LEU A 96 -14.27 28.38 -17.47
C LEU A 96 -15.70 27.85 -17.68
N ASN A 97 -15.97 26.63 -17.20
CA ASN A 97 -17.29 26.02 -17.24
C ASN A 97 -17.50 25.18 -15.96
N PRO A 98 -18.24 25.67 -14.96
CA PRO A 98 -18.43 25.01 -13.66
C PRO A 98 -19.26 23.73 -13.70
N ASP A 99 -20.10 23.53 -14.70
CA ASP A 99 -21.13 22.50 -14.76
C ASP A 99 -20.72 21.29 -15.64
N GLN A 100 -19.42 20.94 -15.58
CA GLN A 100 -18.88 19.79 -16.28
C GLN A 100 -18.80 18.57 -15.37
N VAL A 101 -19.78 17.65 -15.44
CA VAL A 101 -19.84 16.43 -14.61
C VAL A 101 -18.54 15.63 -14.71
N ALA A 102 -18.02 15.44 -15.94
CA ALA A 102 -16.79 14.68 -16.15
C ALA A 102 -15.55 15.34 -15.52
N ALA A 103 -15.41 16.68 -15.66
CA ALA A 103 -14.29 17.42 -15.07
C ALA A 103 -14.34 17.40 -13.53
N LEU A 104 -15.55 17.51 -12.94
CA LEU A 104 -15.77 17.37 -11.50
C LEU A 104 -15.40 15.97 -11.01
N GLY A 105 -15.81 14.92 -11.73
CA GLY A 105 -15.44 13.55 -11.42
C GLY A 105 -13.93 13.32 -11.46
N ASN A 106 -13.27 13.78 -12.53
CA ASN A 106 -11.81 13.69 -12.69
C ASN A 106 -11.07 14.48 -11.61
N ARG A 107 -11.54 15.69 -11.28
CA ARG A 107 -11.00 16.50 -10.17
C ARG A 107 -11.06 15.73 -8.83
N GLY A 108 -12.21 15.14 -8.54
CA GLY A 108 -12.38 14.31 -7.33
C GLY A 108 -11.42 13.13 -7.29
N ASN A 109 -11.21 12.44 -8.40
CA ASN A 109 -10.27 11.34 -8.50
C ASN A 109 -8.81 11.79 -8.27
N ILE A 110 -8.40 12.94 -8.83
CA ILE A 110 -7.07 13.51 -8.61
C ILE A 110 -6.88 13.91 -7.13
N LEU A 111 -7.88 14.56 -6.54
CA LEU A 111 -7.85 14.95 -5.13
C LEU A 111 -7.72 13.73 -4.21
N ARG A 112 -8.36 12.60 -4.56
CA ARG A 112 -8.18 11.33 -3.87
C ARG A 112 -6.74 10.82 -3.96
N VAL A 113 -6.11 10.89 -5.12
CA VAL A 113 -4.69 10.52 -5.31
C VAL A 113 -3.77 11.41 -4.46
N LEU A 114 -4.11 12.69 -4.32
CA LEU A 114 -3.39 13.66 -3.47
C LEU A 114 -3.70 13.51 -1.96
N GLY A 115 -4.54 12.55 -1.55
CA GLY A 115 -4.95 12.37 -0.15
C GLY A 115 -5.93 13.42 0.37
N ARG A 116 -6.51 14.26 -0.50
CA ARG A 116 -7.43 15.35 -0.18
C ARG A 116 -8.89 14.87 -0.26
N ALA A 117 -9.21 13.85 0.55
CA ALA A 117 -10.48 13.10 0.47
C ALA A 117 -11.74 13.99 0.68
N GLN A 118 -11.67 15.00 1.56
CA GLN A 118 -12.79 15.90 1.79
C GLN A 118 -13.13 16.74 0.55
N GLU A 119 -12.12 17.27 -0.12
CA GLU A 119 -12.31 18.05 -1.34
C GLU A 119 -12.73 17.15 -2.54
N ALA A 120 -12.28 15.90 -2.54
CA ALA A 120 -12.76 14.90 -3.49
C ALA A 120 -14.26 14.65 -3.31
N LEU A 121 -14.73 14.49 -2.07
CA LEU A 121 -16.14 14.35 -1.73
C LEU A 121 -16.98 15.56 -2.22
N GLU A 122 -16.49 16.78 -2.02
CA GLU A 122 -17.15 18.01 -2.50
C GLU A 122 -17.28 18.03 -4.02
N SER A 123 -16.23 17.64 -4.74
CA SER A 123 -16.24 17.55 -6.21
C SER A 123 -17.26 16.54 -6.71
N HIS A 124 -17.31 15.35 -6.09
CA HIS A 124 -18.29 14.31 -6.45
C HIS A 124 -19.72 14.71 -6.06
N ASN A 125 -19.93 15.42 -4.94
CA ASN A 125 -21.25 15.96 -4.58
C ASN A 125 -21.76 16.94 -5.64
N ARG A 126 -20.89 17.83 -6.17
CA ARG A 126 -21.26 18.73 -7.25
C ARG A 126 -21.59 17.98 -8.54
N ALA A 127 -20.81 16.96 -8.89
CA ALA A 127 -21.09 16.11 -10.05
C ALA A 127 -22.48 15.45 -9.94
N LEU A 128 -22.82 14.91 -8.75
CA LEU A 128 -24.10 14.27 -8.49
C LEU A 128 -25.28 15.26 -8.37
N ALA A 129 -25.02 16.52 -8.01
CA ALA A 129 -26.05 17.57 -8.07
C ALA A 129 -26.45 17.88 -9.52
N LEU A 130 -25.51 17.75 -10.47
CA LEU A 130 -25.76 17.94 -11.90
C LEU A 130 -26.34 16.67 -12.56
N ASP A 131 -25.86 15.50 -12.19
CA ASP A 131 -26.34 14.20 -12.67
C ASP A 131 -26.54 13.21 -11.51
N PRO A 132 -27.74 13.21 -10.86
CA PRO A 132 -28.03 12.32 -9.73
C PRO A 132 -28.09 10.82 -10.10
N ALA A 133 -28.15 10.49 -11.39
CA ALA A 133 -28.21 9.12 -11.88
C ALA A 133 -26.86 8.59 -12.41
N SER A 134 -25.78 9.31 -12.18
CA SER A 134 -24.45 8.87 -12.59
C SER A 134 -23.93 7.76 -11.68
N ALA A 135 -23.99 6.50 -12.13
CA ALA A 135 -23.42 5.36 -11.41
C ALA A 135 -21.90 5.55 -11.15
N ILE A 136 -21.19 6.16 -12.11
CA ILE A 136 -19.75 6.45 -11.99
C ILE A 136 -19.49 7.46 -10.88
N ALA A 137 -20.25 8.55 -10.83
CA ALA A 137 -20.07 9.58 -9.80
C ALA A 137 -20.41 9.05 -8.39
N LEU A 138 -21.47 8.21 -8.25
CA LEU A 138 -21.80 7.52 -7.02
C LEU A 138 -20.67 6.59 -6.57
N ASN A 139 -20.15 5.76 -7.45
CA ASN A 139 -19.03 4.86 -7.17
C ASN A 139 -17.77 5.63 -6.73
N ASN A 140 -17.45 6.73 -7.39
CA ASN A 140 -16.30 7.57 -7.04
C ASN A 140 -16.52 8.27 -5.69
N ARG A 141 -17.74 8.76 -5.41
CA ARG A 141 -18.08 9.33 -4.11
C ARG A 141 -17.99 8.32 -2.98
N ALA A 142 -18.44 7.08 -3.21
CA ALA A 142 -18.29 5.99 -2.26
C ALA A 142 -16.83 5.75 -1.86
N THR A 143 -15.90 5.83 -2.83
CA THR A 143 -14.47 5.72 -2.55
C THR A 143 -13.96 6.88 -1.66
N ALA A 144 -14.40 8.12 -1.92
CA ALA A 144 -14.04 9.27 -1.09
C ALA A 144 -14.64 9.17 0.32
N LEU A 145 -15.89 8.76 0.44
CA LEU A 145 -16.56 8.52 1.73
C LEU A 145 -15.87 7.44 2.55
N ARG A 146 -15.45 6.34 1.91
CA ARG A 146 -14.68 5.26 2.55
C ARG A 146 -13.34 5.78 3.11
N LEU A 147 -12.64 6.66 2.39
CA LEU A 147 -11.40 7.28 2.87
C LEU A 147 -11.63 8.20 4.08
N LEU A 148 -12.84 8.74 4.24
CA LEU A 148 -13.28 9.57 5.37
C LEU A 148 -13.94 8.74 6.48
N ASP A 149 -13.86 7.40 6.44
CA ASP A 149 -14.44 6.45 7.38
C ASP A 149 -15.99 6.55 7.49
N ARG A 150 -16.66 7.15 6.46
CA ARG A 150 -18.11 7.27 6.33
C ARG A 150 -18.70 6.05 5.63
N HIS A 151 -18.45 4.84 6.19
CA HIS A 151 -18.70 3.56 5.52
C HIS A 151 -20.16 3.31 5.18
N MET A 152 -21.12 3.70 6.04
CA MET A 152 -22.56 3.50 5.76
C MET A 152 -23.04 4.31 4.56
N GLU A 153 -22.54 5.54 4.41
CA GLU A 153 -22.86 6.39 3.27
C GLU A 153 -22.19 5.86 2.00
N ALA A 154 -20.95 5.41 2.10
CA ALA A 154 -20.25 4.75 1.00
C ALA A 154 -21.00 3.49 0.51
N LEU A 155 -21.54 2.68 1.44
CA LEU A 155 -22.32 1.50 1.11
C LEU A 155 -23.62 1.86 0.39
N ALA A 156 -24.31 2.93 0.85
CA ALA A 156 -25.52 3.42 0.20
C ALA A 156 -25.26 3.88 -1.24
N ASP A 157 -24.14 4.59 -1.48
CA ASP A 157 -23.74 5.02 -2.82
C ASP A 157 -23.41 3.86 -3.73
N CYS A 158 -22.66 2.85 -3.25
CA CYS A 158 -22.38 1.65 -4.02
C CYS A 158 -23.70 0.91 -4.40
N ASN A 159 -24.60 0.75 -3.46
CA ASN A 159 -25.89 0.11 -3.72
C ASN A 159 -26.69 0.90 -4.77
N ARG A 160 -26.73 2.23 -4.65
CA ARG A 160 -27.41 3.08 -5.62
C ARG A 160 -26.77 3.02 -7.01
N ALA A 161 -25.45 2.98 -7.09
CA ALA A 161 -24.73 2.77 -8.37
C ALA A 161 -25.12 1.44 -9.03
N LEU A 162 -25.28 0.38 -8.23
CA LEU A 162 -25.67 -0.97 -8.70
C LEU A 162 -27.16 -1.08 -9.07
N GLU A 163 -28.04 -0.28 -8.46
CA GLU A 163 -29.44 -0.15 -8.90
C GLU A 163 -29.53 0.47 -10.31
N ILE A 164 -28.66 1.48 -10.58
CA ILE A 164 -28.61 2.15 -11.89
C ILE A 164 -27.93 1.27 -12.94
N THR A 165 -26.80 0.65 -12.58
CA THR A 165 -26.00 -0.19 -13.46
C THR A 165 -25.73 -1.55 -12.79
N PRO A 166 -26.67 -2.50 -12.89
CA PRO A 166 -26.47 -3.85 -12.38
C PRO A 166 -25.22 -4.50 -12.98
N GLY A 167 -24.40 -5.14 -12.14
CA GLY A 167 -23.17 -5.82 -12.61
C GLY A 167 -21.99 -4.89 -12.87
N TYR A 168 -22.02 -3.62 -12.45
CA TYR A 168 -20.89 -2.69 -12.53
C TYR A 168 -19.72 -3.19 -11.66
N PRO A 169 -18.60 -3.69 -12.27
CA PRO A 169 -17.57 -4.40 -11.51
C PRO A 169 -16.89 -3.53 -10.44
N ASP A 170 -16.59 -2.26 -10.77
CA ASP A 170 -15.93 -1.35 -9.83
C ASP A 170 -16.83 -1.05 -8.62
N ALA A 171 -18.13 -0.85 -8.84
CA ALA A 171 -19.08 -0.59 -7.76
C ALA A 171 -19.27 -1.84 -6.86
N LEU A 172 -19.29 -3.03 -7.44
CA LEU A 172 -19.30 -4.30 -6.70
C LEU A 172 -18.01 -4.48 -5.90
N CYS A 173 -16.86 -4.19 -6.49
CA CYS A 173 -15.56 -4.24 -5.83
C CYS A 173 -15.51 -3.24 -4.66
N ASN A 174 -15.91 -1.99 -4.87
CA ASN A 174 -15.95 -0.96 -3.83
C ASN A 174 -16.96 -1.29 -2.73
N ARG A 175 -18.14 -1.87 -3.07
CA ARG A 175 -19.08 -2.39 -2.08
C ARG A 175 -18.43 -3.45 -1.21
N GLY A 176 -17.69 -4.39 -1.81
CA GLY A 176 -16.91 -5.40 -1.09
C GLY A 176 -15.90 -4.79 -0.14
N ASN A 177 -15.15 -3.78 -0.58
CA ASN A 177 -14.18 -3.08 0.25
C ASN A 177 -14.85 -2.37 1.46
N VAL A 178 -15.98 -1.72 1.25
CA VAL A 178 -16.75 -1.06 2.32
C VAL A 178 -17.31 -2.08 3.30
N LEU A 179 -17.86 -3.19 2.82
CA LEU A 179 -18.37 -4.29 3.66
C LEU A 179 -17.26 -4.93 4.50
N GLN A 180 -16.06 -5.07 3.94
CA GLN A 180 -14.87 -5.54 4.68
C GLN A 180 -14.50 -4.56 5.80
N ASP A 181 -14.51 -3.26 5.55
CA ASP A 181 -14.26 -2.23 6.58
C ASP A 181 -15.33 -2.27 7.69
N LEU A 182 -16.57 -2.67 7.35
CA LEU A 182 -17.68 -2.90 8.29
C LEU A 182 -17.63 -4.29 8.97
N HIS A 183 -16.60 -5.10 8.74
CA HIS A 183 -16.46 -6.49 9.22
C HIS A 183 -17.56 -7.45 8.72
N GLN A 184 -18.23 -7.12 7.62
CA GLN A 184 -19.23 -7.96 6.95
C GLN A 184 -18.54 -8.78 5.85
N PHE A 185 -17.68 -9.72 6.27
CA PHE A 185 -16.77 -10.42 5.35
C PHE A 185 -17.49 -11.35 4.36
N SER A 186 -18.58 -12.02 4.78
CA SER A 186 -19.37 -12.87 3.89
C SER A 186 -19.95 -12.07 2.72
N GLU A 187 -20.59 -10.94 3.05
CA GLU A 187 -21.19 -10.04 2.06
C GLU A 187 -20.13 -9.36 1.18
N ALA A 188 -18.94 -9.09 1.74
CA ALA A 188 -17.81 -8.59 0.97
C ALA A 188 -17.37 -9.62 -0.09
N LEU A 189 -17.17 -10.89 0.31
CA LEU A 189 -16.84 -11.98 -0.62
C LEU A 189 -17.91 -12.20 -1.68
N ASP A 190 -19.19 -12.08 -1.32
CA ASP A 190 -20.30 -12.16 -2.30
C ASP A 190 -20.25 -11.02 -3.30
N SER A 191 -19.89 -9.80 -2.86
CA SER A 191 -19.73 -8.64 -3.74
C SER A 191 -18.58 -8.83 -4.72
N TYR A 192 -17.41 -9.28 -4.26
CA TYR A 192 -16.27 -9.59 -5.14
C TYR A 192 -16.62 -10.72 -6.13
N ARG A 193 -17.34 -11.75 -5.69
CA ARG A 193 -17.78 -12.84 -6.59
C ARG A 193 -18.70 -12.34 -7.68
N GLN A 194 -19.66 -11.46 -7.37
CA GLN A 194 -20.54 -10.84 -8.37
C GLN A 194 -19.73 -9.97 -9.35
N ALA A 195 -18.74 -9.21 -8.88
CA ALA A 195 -17.85 -8.44 -9.75
C ALA A 195 -17.12 -9.35 -10.75
N LEU A 196 -16.60 -10.48 -10.26
CA LEU A 196 -15.88 -11.46 -11.09
C LEU A 196 -16.80 -12.28 -12.03
N GLN A 197 -18.07 -12.42 -11.70
CA GLN A 197 -19.06 -12.97 -12.64
C GLN A 197 -19.33 -12.02 -13.80
N SER A 198 -19.39 -10.71 -13.53
CA SER A 198 -19.59 -9.69 -14.57
C SER A 198 -18.31 -9.43 -15.37
N ALA A 199 -17.15 -9.45 -14.75
CA ALA A 199 -15.84 -9.22 -15.34
C ALA A 199 -14.80 -10.21 -14.78
N PRO A 200 -14.62 -11.41 -15.38
CA PRO A 200 -13.73 -12.45 -14.86
C PRO A 200 -12.26 -12.05 -14.74
N GLY A 201 -11.82 -11.06 -15.52
CA GLY A 201 -10.46 -10.51 -15.48
C GLY A 201 -10.29 -9.28 -14.60
N HIS A 202 -11.25 -8.91 -13.75
CA HIS A 202 -11.18 -7.70 -12.93
C HIS A 202 -10.15 -7.86 -11.79
N ALA A 203 -8.94 -7.35 -12.02
CA ALA A 203 -7.78 -7.57 -11.17
C ALA A 203 -7.99 -7.12 -9.72
N ASP A 204 -8.57 -5.93 -9.51
CA ASP A 204 -8.82 -5.39 -8.17
C ASP A 204 -9.81 -6.26 -7.37
N SER A 205 -10.83 -6.83 -8.02
CA SER A 205 -11.75 -7.75 -7.33
C SER A 205 -11.07 -9.06 -6.93
N HIS A 206 -10.21 -9.62 -7.77
CA HIS A 206 -9.43 -10.80 -7.40
C HIS A 206 -8.50 -10.49 -6.23
N TRP A 207 -7.76 -9.39 -6.30
CA TRP A 207 -6.81 -9.00 -5.27
C TRP A 207 -7.50 -8.69 -3.93
N ASN A 208 -8.58 -7.90 -3.94
CA ASN A 208 -9.33 -7.55 -2.74
C ASN A 208 -10.04 -8.78 -2.14
N GLU A 209 -10.58 -9.70 -2.95
CA GLU A 209 -11.05 -11.00 -2.48
C GLU A 209 -9.92 -11.77 -1.78
N GLY A 210 -8.72 -11.77 -2.36
CA GLY A 210 -7.53 -12.38 -1.76
C GLY A 210 -7.20 -11.80 -0.40
N LEU A 211 -7.16 -10.49 -0.27
CA LEU A 211 -6.89 -9.79 1.00
C LEU A 211 -7.97 -10.09 2.05
N CYS A 212 -9.25 -10.09 1.66
CA CYS A 212 -10.36 -10.44 2.53
C CYS A 212 -10.24 -11.89 3.05
N ARG A 213 -9.94 -12.85 2.17
CA ARG A 213 -9.73 -14.25 2.54
C ARG A 213 -8.54 -14.43 3.48
N LEU A 214 -7.41 -13.76 3.19
CA LEU A 214 -6.23 -13.79 4.06
C LEU A 214 -6.55 -13.20 5.43
N LEU A 215 -7.32 -12.12 5.50
CA LEU A 215 -7.77 -11.51 6.77
C LEU A 215 -8.65 -12.46 7.59
N MET A 216 -9.47 -13.26 6.92
CA MET A 216 -10.30 -14.29 7.55
C MET A 216 -9.53 -15.58 7.90
N GLY A 217 -8.28 -15.73 7.47
CA GLY A 217 -7.46 -16.93 7.65
C GLY A 217 -7.68 -18.03 6.59
N ASP A 218 -8.46 -17.77 5.54
CA ASP A 218 -8.60 -18.66 4.37
C ASP A 218 -7.37 -18.50 3.46
N TYR A 219 -6.24 -19.00 3.90
CA TYR A 219 -4.96 -18.88 3.22
C TYR A 219 -4.90 -19.70 1.93
N ALA A 220 -5.60 -20.84 1.88
CA ALA A 220 -5.58 -21.72 0.71
C ALA A 220 -6.09 -21.04 -0.56
N GLN A 221 -7.17 -20.28 -0.47
CA GLN A 221 -7.72 -19.50 -1.58
C GLN A 221 -7.12 -18.09 -1.63
N GLY A 222 -6.80 -17.51 -0.46
CA GLY A 222 -6.27 -16.17 -0.35
C GLY A 222 -4.97 -15.97 -1.12
N TRP A 223 -4.00 -16.88 -0.99
CA TRP A 223 -2.71 -16.78 -1.70
C TRP A 223 -2.86 -16.87 -3.22
N GLN A 224 -3.76 -17.71 -3.72
CA GLN A 224 -4.01 -17.81 -5.17
C GLN A 224 -4.56 -16.48 -5.74
N LYS A 225 -5.46 -15.86 -5.01
CA LYS A 225 -6.04 -14.56 -5.38
C LYS A 225 -5.05 -13.42 -5.18
N TYR A 226 -4.14 -13.51 -4.20
CA TYR A 226 -3.13 -12.49 -3.93
C TYR A 226 -2.13 -12.31 -5.08
N GLU A 227 -1.90 -13.33 -5.91
CA GLU A 227 -1.06 -13.22 -7.11
C GLU A 227 -1.62 -12.24 -8.16
N TRP A 228 -2.89 -11.90 -8.11
CA TRP A 228 -3.46 -10.86 -8.96
C TRP A 228 -2.95 -9.45 -8.67
N ARG A 229 -2.18 -9.26 -7.58
CA ARG A 229 -1.49 -8.00 -7.29
C ARG A 229 -0.64 -7.48 -8.45
N TRP A 230 -0.12 -8.39 -9.28
CA TRP A 230 0.67 -8.04 -10.46
C TRP A 230 -0.14 -7.47 -11.63
N MET A 231 -1.45 -7.67 -11.62
CA MET A 231 -2.37 -7.22 -12.66
C MET A 231 -3.14 -5.94 -12.27
N THR A 232 -2.95 -5.42 -11.06
CA THR A 232 -3.60 -4.17 -10.61
C THR A 232 -2.82 -2.95 -11.11
N GLU A 233 -3.50 -1.80 -11.23
CA GLU A 233 -2.84 -0.54 -11.58
C GLU A 233 -1.79 -0.09 -10.55
N GLN A 234 -1.91 -0.56 -9.32
CA GLN A 234 -0.98 -0.29 -8.23
C GLN A 234 0.22 -1.24 -8.24
N ALA A 235 0.23 -2.22 -9.12
CA ALA A 235 1.33 -3.16 -9.26
C ALA A 235 2.64 -2.40 -9.49
N GLY A 236 3.63 -2.69 -8.68
CA GLY A 236 4.99 -2.33 -8.99
C GLY A 236 5.41 -3.00 -10.30
N THR A 237 6.40 -2.45 -10.98
CA THR A 237 6.91 -3.08 -12.21
C THR A 237 7.38 -4.50 -11.88
N GLU A 238 6.68 -5.50 -12.39
CA GLU A 238 7.16 -6.87 -12.34
C GLU A 238 8.54 -6.93 -12.99
N ARG A 239 9.49 -7.55 -12.29
CA ARG A 239 10.84 -7.68 -12.84
C ARG A 239 10.84 -8.75 -13.91
N ALA A 240 11.14 -8.35 -15.14
CA ALA A 240 11.27 -9.27 -16.27
C ALA A 240 12.57 -10.07 -16.14
N PHE A 241 12.48 -11.29 -15.62
CA PHE A 241 13.57 -12.28 -15.68
C PHE A 241 13.30 -13.26 -16.82
N SER A 242 14.35 -13.77 -17.44
CA SER A 242 14.25 -14.85 -18.44
C SER A 242 13.99 -16.22 -17.83
N GLN A 243 14.34 -16.38 -16.54
CA GLN A 243 14.13 -17.61 -15.79
C GLN A 243 12.67 -17.68 -15.31
N PRO A 244 12.10 -18.89 -15.18
CA PRO A 244 10.74 -19.07 -14.73
C PRO A 244 10.54 -18.73 -13.24
N VAL A 245 9.34 -18.27 -12.91
CA VAL A 245 8.89 -18.13 -11.50
C VAL A 245 8.65 -19.51 -10.91
N TRP A 246 9.22 -19.78 -9.73
CA TRP A 246 8.91 -20.99 -8.99
C TRP A 246 7.69 -20.80 -8.10
N LEU A 247 6.67 -21.63 -8.32
CA LEU A 247 5.43 -21.64 -7.52
C LEU A 247 5.14 -23.01 -6.88
N GLY A 248 6.19 -23.72 -6.48
CA GLY A 248 6.08 -24.95 -5.69
C GLY A 248 5.92 -26.24 -6.48
N LYS A 249 5.94 -26.23 -7.81
CA LYS A 249 5.69 -27.42 -8.65
C LYS A 249 6.96 -28.19 -8.97
N GLU A 250 8.04 -27.48 -9.29
CA GLU A 250 9.30 -28.07 -9.75
C GLU A 250 10.20 -28.43 -8.57
N SER A 251 11.00 -29.51 -8.70
CA SER A 251 12.01 -29.86 -7.71
C SER A 251 13.14 -28.83 -7.68
N LEU A 252 13.52 -28.42 -6.49
CA LEU A 252 14.62 -27.47 -6.26
C LEU A 252 15.95 -28.16 -5.92
N ALA A 253 16.02 -29.48 -5.88
CA ALA A 253 17.24 -30.21 -5.56
C ALA A 253 18.41 -29.85 -6.49
N GLY A 254 19.47 -29.25 -5.94
CA GLY A 254 20.63 -28.76 -6.68
C GLY A 254 20.38 -27.52 -7.57
N LYS A 255 19.25 -26.87 -7.47
CA LYS A 255 18.91 -25.67 -8.22
C LYS A 255 19.27 -24.39 -7.46
N THR A 256 19.66 -23.36 -8.18
CA THR A 256 19.83 -22.02 -7.60
C THR A 256 18.55 -21.24 -7.73
N VAL A 257 18.02 -20.74 -6.61
CA VAL A 257 16.78 -19.96 -6.53
C VAL A 257 17.08 -18.54 -6.07
N LEU A 258 16.64 -17.55 -6.85
CA LEU A 258 16.64 -16.14 -6.48
C LEU A 258 15.33 -15.80 -5.76
N ILE A 259 15.38 -15.58 -4.46
CA ILE A 259 14.27 -15.01 -3.69
C ILE A 259 14.46 -13.49 -3.65
N HIS A 260 13.49 -12.72 -4.15
CA HIS A 260 13.66 -11.29 -4.24
C HIS A 260 12.54 -10.50 -3.54
N ALA A 261 12.93 -9.42 -2.86
CA ALA A 261 11.99 -8.49 -2.24
C ALA A 261 11.22 -7.69 -3.31
N GLU A 262 9.95 -7.47 -3.07
CA GLU A 262 9.05 -6.76 -4.00
C GLU A 262 8.39 -5.52 -3.39
N GLN A 263 7.97 -5.56 -2.14
CA GLN A 263 7.23 -4.50 -1.44
C GLN A 263 8.06 -3.85 -0.30
N GLY A 264 7.42 -3.53 0.83
CA GLY A 264 8.02 -2.82 1.94
C GLY A 264 9.03 -3.62 2.77
N PHE A 265 9.70 -2.94 3.68
CA PHE A 265 10.65 -3.58 4.61
C PHE A 265 9.96 -4.62 5.50
N GLY A 266 8.74 -4.34 5.97
CA GLY A 266 7.96 -5.26 6.79
C GLY A 266 7.69 -6.59 6.09
N ASP A 267 7.37 -6.54 4.79
CA ASP A 267 7.15 -7.72 3.97
C ASP A 267 8.40 -8.58 3.85
N THR A 268 9.53 -7.95 3.58
CA THR A 268 10.83 -8.63 3.51
C THR A 268 11.17 -9.29 4.86
N LEU A 269 11.02 -8.56 5.96
CA LEU A 269 11.25 -9.08 7.32
C LEU A 269 10.31 -10.24 7.69
N GLN A 270 9.07 -10.21 7.23
CA GLN A 270 8.11 -11.28 7.50
C GLN A 270 8.39 -12.52 6.66
N PHE A 271 8.55 -12.37 5.35
CA PHE A 271 8.55 -13.49 4.42
C PHE A 271 9.94 -14.10 4.18
N CYS A 272 11.03 -13.45 4.62
CA CYS A 272 12.35 -14.09 4.61
C CYS A 272 12.42 -15.36 5.48
N ARG A 273 11.44 -15.61 6.35
CA ARG A 273 11.31 -16.86 7.13
C ARG A 273 11.26 -18.11 6.27
N TYR A 274 10.75 -17.99 5.04
CA TYR A 274 10.67 -19.12 4.09
C TYR A 274 12.00 -19.50 3.46
N VAL A 275 13.05 -18.69 3.59
CA VAL A 275 14.39 -18.96 3.04
C VAL A 275 14.88 -20.33 3.47
N LYS A 276 14.75 -20.64 4.76
CA LYS A 276 15.17 -21.96 5.30
C LYS A 276 14.35 -23.12 4.72
N ASP A 277 13.04 -22.92 4.48
CA ASP A 277 12.18 -23.96 3.91
C ASP A 277 12.58 -24.24 2.45
N VAL A 278 12.87 -23.19 1.67
CA VAL A 278 13.37 -23.34 0.29
C VAL A 278 14.75 -24.03 0.27
N PHE A 279 15.63 -23.67 1.21
CA PHE A 279 16.92 -24.36 1.38
C PHE A 279 16.73 -25.85 1.69
N ASP A 280 15.78 -26.19 2.58
CA ASP A 280 15.51 -27.59 2.97
C ASP A 280 14.93 -28.44 1.83
N LEU A 281 14.42 -27.81 0.75
CA LEU A 281 14.07 -28.47 -0.51
C LEU A 281 15.30 -28.79 -1.38
N GLY A 282 16.52 -28.51 -0.91
CA GLY A 282 17.77 -28.77 -1.60
C GLY A 282 18.25 -27.67 -2.54
N ALA A 283 17.66 -26.47 -2.43
CA ALA A 283 18.06 -25.31 -3.23
C ALA A 283 19.34 -24.63 -2.71
N VAL A 284 20.10 -24.04 -3.63
CA VAL A 284 21.07 -22.99 -3.32
C VAL A 284 20.32 -21.65 -3.33
N VAL A 285 20.15 -21.05 -2.16
CA VAL A 285 19.28 -19.86 -2.03
C VAL A 285 20.08 -18.57 -2.10
N VAL A 286 19.77 -17.74 -3.08
CA VAL A 286 20.24 -16.36 -3.21
C VAL A 286 19.08 -15.42 -2.85
N VAL A 287 19.32 -14.48 -1.94
CA VAL A 287 18.30 -13.52 -1.50
C VAL A 287 18.69 -12.12 -1.93
N GLU A 288 17.81 -11.44 -2.65
CA GLU A 288 17.94 -10.03 -3.01
C GLU A 288 16.94 -9.19 -2.24
N VAL A 289 17.43 -8.20 -1.50
CA VAL A 289 16.62 -7.33 -0.63
C VAL A 289 16.91 -5.85 -0.86
N GLN A 290 16.11 -4.99 -0.25
CA GLN A 290 16.39 -3.57 -0.19
C GLN A 290 17.78 -3.35 0.47
N PRO A 291 18.61 -2.39 -0.01
CA PRO A 291 19.97 -2.16 0.48
C PRO A 291 20.06 -2.05 2.00
N ALA A 292 19.10 -1.38 2.62
CA ALA A 292 19.05 -1.16 4.08
C ALA A 292 18.91 -2.45 4.90
N LEU A 293 18.36 -3.53 4.34
CA LEU A 293 18.17 -4.81 5.03
C LEU A 293 19.31 -5.82 4.77
N LYS A 294 20.23 -5.54 3.85
CA LYS A 294 21.25 -6.51 3.41
C LYS A 294 22.04 -7.08 4.58
N ALA A 295 22.55 -6.24 5.46
CA ALA A 295 23.37 -6.67 6.61
C ALA A 295 22.58 -7.60 7.54
N LEU A 296 21.34 -7.23 7.90
CA LEU A 296 20.49 -8.04 8.79
C LEU A 296 20.16 -9.41 8.17
N MET A 297 19.92 -9.48 6.86
CA MET A 297 19.55 -10.71 6.15
C MET A 297 20.70 -11.73 6.09
N THR A 298 21.97 -11.32 6.30
CA THR A 298 23.09 -12.28 6.38
C THR A 298 22.98 -13.23 7.58
N SER A 299 22.15 -12.90 8.56
CA SER A 299 21.86 -13.74 9.72
C SER A 299 20.88 -14.90 9.45
N LEU A 300 20.27 -14.96 8.26
CA LEU A 300 19.33 -16.01 7.87
C LEU A 300 20.02 -17.36 7.72
N ASP A 301 19.41 -18.38 8.30
CA ASP A 301 19.85 -19.76 8.08
C ASP A 301 19.44 -20.25 6.68
N GLY A 302 20.34 -20.95 5.98
CA GLY A 302 20.09 -21.53 4.66
C GLY A 302 20.31 -20.57 3.48
N VAL A 303 20.74 -19.33 3.72
CA VAL A 303 21.10 -18.40 2.64
C VAL A 303 22.55 -18.64 2.18
N ALA A 304 22.74 -18.81 0.87
CA ALA A 304 24.08 -18.92 0.28
C ALA A 304 24.68 -17.54 -0.01
N ARG A 305 23.86 -16.58 -0.42
CA ARG A 305 24.29 -15.21 -0.73
C ARG A 305 23.14 -14.20 -0.52
N VAL A 306 23.46 -13.06 0.10
CA VAL A 306 22.56 -11.91 0.22
C VAL A 306 23.06 -10.78 -0.68
N LEU A 307 22.16 -10.24 -1.50
CA LEU A 307 22.41 -9.14 -2.42
C LEU A 307 21.52 -7.95 -2.08
N ALA A 308 22.05 -6.76 -2.24
CA ALA A 308 21.23 -5.55 -2.29
C ALA A 308 20.61 -5.40 -3.69
N ARG A 309 19.39 -4.86 -3.75
CA ARG A 309 18.77 -4.50 -5.03
C ARG A 309 19.68 -3.55 -5.82
N GLY A 310 19.95 -3.92 -7.08
CA GLY A 310 20.87 -3.21 -7.97
C GLY A 310 22.28 -3.80 -8.04
N GLU A 311 22.64 -4.75 -7.17
CA GLU A 311 23.88 -5.51 -7.33
C GLU A 311 23.77 -6.53 -8.47
N PRO A 312 24.90 -6.93 -9.11
CA PRO A 312 24.90 -7.94 -10.16
C PRO A 312 24.37 -9.29 -9.63
N LEU A 313 23.37 -9.83 -10.30
CA LEU A 313 22.81 -11.13 -9.97
C LEU A 313 23.72 -12.26 -10.48
N PRO A 314 23.94 -13.34 -9.69
CA PRO A 314 24.56 -14.56 -10.20
C PRO A 314 23.59 -15.28 -11.15
N HIS A 315 24.07 -16.35 -11.78
CA HIS A 315 23.19 -17.28 -12.47
C HIS A 315 22.21 -17.92 -11.47
N PHE A 316 20.94 -18.07 -11.85
CA PHE A 316 19.91 -18.80 -11.12
C PHE A 316 18.99 -19.56 -12.08
N ASP A 317 18.40 -20.66 -11.61
CA ASP A 317 17.50 -21.51 -12.37
C ASP A 317 16.06 -21.03 -12.29
N TYR A 318 15.66 -20.56 -11.11
CA TYR A 318 14.32 -20.06 -10.80
C TYR A 318 14.39 -18.76 -10.02
N HIS A 319 13.35 -17.96 -10.10
CA HIS A 319 13.14 -16.86 -9.16
C HIS A 319 11.78 -16.97 -8.48
N VAL A 320 11.64 -16.31 -7.34
CA VAL A 320 10.37 -16.19 -6.63
C VAL A 320 10.28 -14.85 -5.88
N PRO A 321 9.22 -14.06 -6.11
CA PRO A 321 8.92 -12.90 -5.27
C PRO A 321 8.63 -13.37 -3.84
N MET A 322 9.12 -12.65 -2.83
CA MET A 322 8.98 -13.09 -1.43
C MET A 322 7.53 -13.34 -1.00
N LEU A 323 6.60 -12.51 -1.47
CA LEU A 323 5.19 -12.64 -1.12
C LEU A 323 4.46 -13.74 -1.90
N SER A 324 5.10 -14.37 -2.88
CA SER A 324 4.60 -15.59 -3.55
C SER A 324 5.08 -16.87 -2.87
N LEU A 325 6.04 -16.80 -1.93
CA LEU A 325 6.50 -17.97 -1.17
C LEU A 325 5.40 -18.70 -0.40
N PRO A 326 4.45 -18.03 0.26
CA PRO A 326 3.34 -18.73 0.91
C PRO A 326 2.50 -19.57 -0.05
N LEU A 327 2.25 -19.08 -1.28
CA LEU A 327 1.58 -19.85 -2.33
C LEU A 327 2.44 -21.05 -2.76
N ALA A 328 3.72 -20.81 -3.07
CA ALA A 328 4.65 -21.83 -3.51
C ALA A 328 4.82 -22.95 -2.50
N MET A 329 4.77 -22.62 -1.20
CA MET A 329 4.89 -23.57 -0.09
C MET A 329 3.54 -24.16 0.37
N GLY A 330 2.42 -23.80 -0.29
CA GLY A 330 1.08 -24.27 0.09
C GLY A 330 0.70 -23.88 1.52
N THR A 331 1.12 -22.70 1.99
CA THR A 331 0.93 -22.25 3.37
C THR A 331 -0.55 -22.09 3.71
N THR A 332 -0.97 -22.77 4.74
CA THR A 332 -2.26 -22.61 5.43
C THR A 332 -2.03 -21.94 6.77
N LEU A 333 -3.12 -21.56 7.47
CA LEU A 333 -3.01 -20.98 8.81
C LEU A 333 -2.29 -21.91 9.80
N GLY A 334 -2.46 -23.23 9.66
CA GLY A 334 -1.84 -24.25 10.51
C GLY A 334 -0.42 -24.64 10.09
N SER A 335 0.04 -24.26 8.90
CA SER A 335 1.36 -24.62 8.39
C SER A 335 2.31 -23.42 8.18
N ILE A 336 1.98 -22.27 8.76
CA ILE A 336 2.90 -21.11 8.78
C ILE A 336 4.22 -21.55 9.43
N PRO A 337 5.40 -21.29 8.79
CA PRO A 337 6.68 -21.60 9.41
C PRO A 337 6.91 -20.75 10.66
N VAL A 338 6.53 -21.30 11.83
CA VAL A 338 6.69 -20.60 13.11
C VAL A 338 8.10 -20.88 13.64
N ARG A 339 8.98 -19.89 13.54
CA ARG A 339 10.35 -19.94 14.07
C ARG A 339 10.58 -18.75 14.98
N ARG A 340 11.00 -19.03 16.24
CA ARG A 340 11.46 -17.96 17.14
C ARG A 340 12.84 -17.50 16.68
N GLY A 341 13.01 -16.20 16.44
CA GLY A 341 14.33 -15.62 16.19
C GLY A 341 15.00 -16.15 14.91
N TYR A 342 14.28 -16.10 13.77
CA TYR A 342 14.88 -16.47 12.48
C TYR A 342 15.79 -15.37 11.90
N LEU A 343 15.76 -14.16 12.47
CA LEU A 343 16.77 -13.12 12.29
C LEU A 343 17.52 -12.89 13.59
N ARG A 344 18.76 -12.42 13.49
CA ARG A 344 19.63 -12.11 14.63
C ARG A 344 20.30 -10.76 14.42
N GLY A 345 20.35 -9.96 15.48
CA GLY A 345 21.14 -8.73 15.48
C GLY A 345 22.64 -9.02 15.38
N ASP A 346 23.38 -8.14 14.72
CA ASP A 346 24.84 -8.21 14.68
C ASP A 346 25.44 -8.15 16.10
N PRO A 347 26.23 -9.16 16.52
CA PRO A 347 26.77 -9.22 17.88
C PRO A 347 27.61 -7.99 18.27
N GLU A 348 28.35 -7.42 17.31
CA GLU A 348 29.18 -6.22 17.58
C GLU A 348 28.29 -4.99 17.80
N ALA A 349 27.25 -4.82 16.99
CA ALA A 349 26.26 -3.77 17.17
C ALA A 349 25.53 -3.93 18.52
N VAL A 350 25.10 -5.14 18.88
CA VAL A 350 24.48 -5.44 20.18
C VAL A 350 25.41 -5.09 21.34
N ALA A 351 26.69 -5.45 21.24
CA ALA A 351 27.66 -5.12 22.27
C ALA A 351 27.91 -3.60 22.38
N ARG A 352 27.98 -2.90 21.26
CA ARG A 352 28.12 -1.44 21.20
C ARG A 352 26.90 -0.74 21.85
N TRP A 353 25.70 -1.14 21.49
CA TRP A 353 24.47 -0.57 22.03
C TRP A 353 24.26 -0.91 23.51
N ARG A 354 24.65 -2.13 23.95
CA ARG A 354 24.61 -2.50 25.38
C ARG A 354 25.47 -1.57 26.23
N ARG A 355 26.67 -1.22 25.76
CA ARG A 355 27.53 -0.24 26.45
C ARG A 355 26.89 1.15 26.47
N ARG A 356 26.30 1.59 25.36
CA ARG A 356 25.67 2.92 25.26
C ARG A 356 24.43 3.05 26.15
N LEU A 357 23.59 2.03 26.21
CA LEU A 357 22.41 1.99 27.07
C LEU A 357 22.77 1.84 28.57
N GLY A 358 24.00 1.51 28.89
CA GLY A 358 24.48 1.36 30.27
C GLY A 358 23.82 0.21 31.04
N PRO A 359 23.94 0.18 32.36
CA PRO A 359 23.36 -0.85 33.21
C PRO A 359 21.83 -0.76 33.23
N LYS A 360 21.18 -1.91 33.11
CA LYS A 360 19.74 -2.00 33.17
C LYS A 360 19.24 -1.82 34.62
N ARG A 361 18.48 -0.77 34.87
CA ARG A 361 17.88 -0.47 36.19
C ARG A 361 16.41 -0.85 36.24
N LEU A 362 15.69 -0.67 35.13
CA LEU A 362 14.27 -1.01 34.92
C LEU A 362 14.13 -1.82 33.66
N PRO A 363 13.00 -2.51 33.47
CA PRO A 363 12.70 -3.12 32.18
C PRO A 363 12.70 -2.09 31.05
N ARG A 364 13.33 -2.43 29.92
CA ARG A 364 13.46 -1.56 28.75
C ARG A 364 12.33 -1.82 27.78
N VAL A 365 11.62 -0.77 27.41
CA VAL A 365 10.48 -0.84 26.47
C VAL A 365 10.77 0.03 25.26
N GLY A 366 10.89 -0.60 24.10
CA GLY A 366 11.00 0.13 22.83
C GLY A 366 9.62 0.55 22.33
N LEU A 367 9.46 1.78 21.86
CA LEU A 367 8.18 2.38 21.49
C LEU A 367 8.19 2.92 20.06
N VAL A 368 7.14 2.58 19.28
CA VAL A 368 6.85 3.12 17.93
C VAL A 368 5.37 3.47 17.84
N TRP A 369 5.06 4.71 17.45
CA TRP A 369 3.68 5.22 17.41
C TRP A 369 3.27 5.82 16.05
N LYS A 370 4.22 6.01 15.12
CA LYS A 370 3.97 6.62 13.82
C LYS A 370 4.53 5.75 12.70
N GLY A 371 3.73 5.54 11.67
CA GLY A 371 4.10 4.81 10.47
C GLY A 371 3.86 5.64 9.20
N ALA A 372 4.11 5.07 8.03
CA ALA A 372 3.86 5.71 6.75
C ALA A 372 2.36 6.02 6.53
N ASN A 373 1.46 5.22 7.11
CA ASN A 373 0.02 5.45 7.05
C ASN A 373 -0.44 6.23 8.28
N ALA A 374 -0.84 7.49 8.09
CA ALA A 374 -1.30 8.37 9.15
C ALA A 374 -2.51 7.80 9.92
N LYS A 375 -3.43 7.07 9.28
CA LYS A 375 -4.58 6.42 9.92
C LYS A 375 -4.21 5.34 10.93
N ARG A 376 -3.01 4.77 10.82
CA ARG A 376 -2.47 3.77 11.76
C ARG A 376 -1.59 4.40 12.83
N SER A 377 -1.34 5.70 12.77
CA SER A 377 -0.49 6.43 13.71
C SER A 377 -1.29 6.88 14.93
N ILE A 378 -0.61 6.94 16.08
CA ILE A 378 -1.17 7.41 17.35
C ILE A 378 -0.56 8.78 17.64
N SER A 379 -1.37 9.77 17.98
CA SER A 379 -0.83 11.08 18.33
C SER A 379 -0.05 11.03 19.66
N PRO A 380 0.99 11.85 19.82
CA PRO A 380 1.77 11.94 21.06
C PRO A 380 0.91 12.22 22.29
N ALA A 381 -0.09 13.09 22.17
CA ALA A 381 -1.00 13.42 23.26
C ALA A 381 -1.82 12.21 23.76
N VAL A 382 -2.25 11.34 22.85
CA VAL A 382 -3.00 10.10 23.15
C VAL A 382 -2.06 9.02 23.73
N LEU A 383 -0.78 9.02 23.32
CA LEU A 383 0.23 8.07 23.79
C LEU A 383 0.77 8.41 25.18
N LYS A 384 0.86 9.69 25.52
CA LYS A 384 1.47 10.19 26.77
C LYS A 384 1.01 9.49 28.05
N PRO A 385 -0.30 9.17 28.24
CA PRO A 385 -0.78 8.45 29.44
C PRO A 385 -0.20 7.04 29.63
N LEU A 386 0.40 6.44 28.59
CA LEU A 386 1.09 5.16 28.68
C LEU A 386 2.44 5.29 29.40
N LEU A 387 3.11 6.43 29.29
CA LEU A 387 4.40 6.70 29.91
C LEU A 387 4.22 6.88 31.43
N GLY A 388 5.31 6.79 32.19
CA GLY A 388 5.26 6.93 33.67
C GLY A 388 5.01 5.62 34.42
N SER A 389 5.15 4.46 33.78
CA SER A 389 5.15 3.13 34.41
C SER A 389 6.54 2.81 35.00
N ASN A 390 6.64 1.73 35.81
CA ASN A 390 7.92 1.23 36.35
C ASN A 390 8.81 0.56 35.29
N VAL A 391 8.95 1.21 34.12
CA VAL A 391 9.77 0.80 32.97
C VAL A 391 10.49 1.99 32.37
N GLN A 392 11.56 1.75 31.63
CA GLN A 392 12.30 2.77 30.90
C GLN A 392 11.90 2.70 29.41
N PHE A 393 11.31 3.77 28.88
CA PHE A 393 10.89 3.85 27.48
C PHE A 393 12.00 4.40 26.60
N PHE A 394 12.18 3.76 25.44
CA PHE A 394 13.12 4.16 24.38
C PHE A 394 12.38 4.35 23.07
N SER A 395 12.62 5.45 22.38
CA SER A 395 12.08 5.67 21.05
C SER A 395 12.79 4.78 20.03
N LEU A 396 12.04 3.92 19.36
CA LEU A 396 12.47 3.23 18.13
C LEU A 396 11.94 3.94 16.88
N GLN A 397 11.31 5.10 17.06
CA GLN A 397 10.78 5.94 15.99
C GLN A 397 11.93 6.62 15.26
N LYS A 398 11.97 6.48 13.91
CA LYS A 398 13.02 7.07 13.08
C LYS A 398 12.93 8.60 13.05
N GLU A 399 11.72 9.13 12.94
CA GLU A 399 11.46 10.57 12.90
C GLU A 399 10.55 10.94 14.06
N VAL A 400 11.00 11.87 14.89
CA VAL A 400 10.25 12.42 16.03
C VAL A 400 9.95 13.87 15.71
N ASP A 401 8.67 14.18 15.48
CA ASP A 401 8.22 15.54 15.21
C ASP A 401 8.27 16.43 16.46
N ALA A 402 8.03 17.74 16.28
CA ALA A 402 8.12 18.72 17.35
C ALA A 402 7.14 18.43 18.50
N GLU A 403 5.90 18.02 18.18
CA GLU A 403 4.88 17.67 19.17
C GLU A 403 5.32 16.47 20.03
N ALA A 404 5.81 15.41 19.40
CA ALA A 404 6.30 14.24 20.11
C ALA A 404 7.55 14.56 20.96
N ARG A 405 8.43 15.43 20.47
CA ARG A 405 9.60 15.87 21.23
C ARG A 405 9.18 16.61 22.49
N GLU A 406 8.31 17.60 22.36
CA GLU A 406 7.81 18.40 23.50
C GLU A 406 7.07 17.53 24.52
N LEU A 407 6.11 16.70 24.06
CA LEU A 407 5.22 15.99 24.96
C LEU A 407 5.85 14.75 25.61
N LEU A 408 6.75 14.05 24.92
CA LEU A 408 7.23 12.72 25.34
C LEU A 408 8.71 12.72 25.75
N VAL A 409 9.55 13.52 25.07
CA VAL A 409 11.00 13.49 25.26
C VAL A 409 11.43 14.53 26.29
N ASP A 410 11.01 15.78 26.13
CA ASP A 410 11.42 16.89 27.04
C ASP A 410 10.80 16.71 28.43
N SER A 411 9.73 15.93 28.56
CA SER A 411 9.19 15.49 29.86
C SER A 411 10.10 14.50 30.59
N GLY A 412 11.12 13.94 29.93
CA GLY A 412 12.04 12.94 30.49
C GLY A 412 11.45 11.52 30.58
N GLU A 413 10.27 11.27 30.00
CA GLU A 413 9.57 9.99 30.08
C GLU A 413 9.97 9.03 28.95
N LEU A 414 10.50 9.56 27.83
CA LEU A 414 10.94 8.80 26.64
C LEU A 414 12.38 9.20 26.28
N GLU A 415 13.26 8.22 26.22
CA GLU A 415 14.65 8.40 25.81
C GLU A 415 14.80 8.26 24.29
N LEU A 416 15.40 9.25 23.63
CA LEU A 416 15.78 9.17 22.22
C LEU A 416 17.11 8.45 22.09
N LEU A 417 17.16 7.41 21.27
CA LEU A 417 18.37 6.61 21.08
C LEU A 417 19.35 7.22 20.08
N ALA A 418 18.90 7.72 18.99
CA ALA A 418 19.61 8.53 17.99
C ALA A 418 18.67 8.80 16.79
N GLU A 419 18.92 9.90 16.07
CA GLU A 419 18.19 10.23 14.84
C GLU A 419 18.62 9.37 13.63
N GLU A 420 19.70 8.56 13.75
CA GLU A 420 20.38 7.86 12.64
C GLU A 420 20.50 6.33 12.83
N LEU A 421 19.47 5.67 13.35
CA LEU A 421 19.48 4.21 13.42
C LEU A 421 19.27 3.59 12.03
N ASP A 422 20.23 2.86 11.52
CA ASP A 422 20.02 1.95 10.42
C ASP A 422 19.29 0.67 10.88
N PHE A 423 18.94 -0.23 9.97
CA PHE A 423 18.23 -1.47 10.32
C PHE A 423 19.08 -2.45 11.15
N SER A 424 20.40 -2.41 11.04
CA SER A 424 21.30 -3.23 11.86
C SER A 424 21.36 -2.73 13.30
N ASP A 425 21.52 -1.42 13.47
CA ASP A 425 21.46 -0.78 14.79
C ASP A 425 20.08 -0.93 15.43
N THR A 426 19.02 -0.74 14.65
CA THR A 426 17.64 -0.95 15.12
C THR A 426 17.42 -2.38 15.62
N ALA A 427 17.88 -3.39 14.87
CA ALA A 427 17.81 -4.79 15.29
C ALA A 427 18.59 -5.05 16.58
N ALA A 428 19.78 -4.47 16.72
CA ALA A 428 20.61 -4.57 17.92
C ALA A 428 19.95 -3.92 19.14
N VAL A 429 19.32 -2.75 18.97
CA VAL A 429 18.58 -2.08 20.03
C VAL A 429 17.32 -2.87 20.41
N VAL A 430 16.54 -3.33 19.42
CA VAL A 430 15.37 -4.20 19.66
C VAL A 430 15.76 -5.45 20.44
N ASP A 431 16.92 -6.05 20.13
CA ASP A 431 17.43 -7.21 20.89
C ASP A 431 17.73 -6.91 22.35
N LEU A 432 18.02 -5.67 22.72
CA LEU A 432 18.28 -5.23 24.08
C LEU A 432 17.02 -4.78 24.85
N MET A 433 15.86 -4.73 24.19
CA MET A 433 14.56 -4.43 24.82
C MET A 433 13.96 -5.69 25.47
N ASP A 434 13.25 -5.50 26.57
CA ASP A 434 12.45 -6.55 27.22
C ASP A 434 11.08 -6.66 26.57
N LEU A 435 10.57 -5.56 26.03
CA LEU A 435 9.31 -5.45 25.31
C LEU A 435 9.44 -4.42 24.20
N VAL A 436 8.81 -4.67 23.09
CA VAL A 436 8.56 -3.67 22.04
C VAL A 436 7.06 -3.41 21.97
N ILE A 437 6.66 -2.13 22.10
CA ILE A 437 5.28 -1.69 21.87
C ILE A 437 5.29 -0.90 20.57
N THR A 438 4.51 -1.30 19.61
CA THR A 438 4.52 -0.71 18.27
C THR A 438 3.14 -0.75 17.63
N ILE A 439 2.88 0.15 16.71
CA ILE A 439 1.80 -0.01 15.74
C ILE A 439 2.25 -0.95 14.61
N ASP A 440 1.37 -1.24 13.64
CA ASP A 440 1.68 -2.06 12.47
C ASP A 440 2.72 -1.36 11.56
N THR A 441 3.99 -1.66 11.78
CA THR A 441 5.16 -1.13 11.06
C THR A 441 6.22 -2.21 10.83
N SER A 442 7.28 -1.90 10.09
CA SER A 442 8.43 -2.80 9.91
C SER A 442 9.08 -3.22 11.23
N ILE A 443 8.96 -2.41 12.29
CA ILE A 443 9.49 -2.74 13.63
C ILE A 443 8.70 -3.88 14.27
N ALA A 444 7.37 -3.97 14.06
CA ALA A 444 6.58 -5.11 14.52
C ALA A 444 7.10 -6.42 13.93
N HIS A 445 7.39 -6.40 12.63
CA HIS A 445 7.93 -7.55 11.91
C HIS A 445 9.38 -7.86 12.31
N MET A 446 10.20 -6.84 12.51
CA MET A 446 11.58 -7.01 12.99
C MET A 446 11.61 -7.64 14.38
N ALA A 447 10.86 -7.08 15.32
CA ALA A 447 10.81 -7.59 16.69
C ALA A 447 10.28 -9.03 16.75
N GLY A 448 9.24 -9.34 15.96
CA GLY A 448 8.73 -10.69 15.79
C GLY A 448 9.75 -11.64 15.17
N ALA A 449 10.51 -11.20 14.15
CA ALA A 449 11.56 -11.97 13.48
C ALA A 449 12.76 -12.25 14.40
N LEU A 450 13.09 -11.33 15.30
CA LEU A 450 14.09 -11.49 16.36
C LEU A 450 13.58 -12.32 17.55
N GLY A 451 12.28 -12.70 17.57
CA GLY A 451 11.66 -13.47 18.65
C GLY A 451 11.46 -12.67 19.94
N LYS A 452 11.45 -11.35 19.87
CA LYS A 452 11.27 -10.45 21.02
C LYS A 452 9.81 -10.36 21.43
N LYS A 453 9.55 -10.26 22.73
CA LYS A 453 8.21 -9.96 23.25
C LYS A 453 7.73 -8.64 22.67
N THR A 454 6.61 -8.67 21.96
CA THR A 454 6.13 -7.52 21.20
C THR A 454 4.62 -7.36 21.38
N TRP A 455 4.19 -6.15 21.66
CA TRP A 455 2.79 -5.76 21.70
C TRP A 455 2.49 -4.85 20.52
N VAL A 456 1.55 -5.29 19.67
CA VAL A 456 1.19 -4.53 18.47
C VAL A 456 -0.19 -3.91 18.68
N LEU A 457 -0.25 -2.58 18.60
CA LEU A 457 -1.49 -1.83 18.59
C LEU A 457 -2.04 -1.79 17.17
N LEU A 458 -3.28 -2.22 17.01
CA LEU A 458 -3.95 -2.35 15.74
C LEU A 458 -5.22 -1.49 15.69
N PRO A 459 -5.54 -0.89 14.53
CA PRO A 459 -6.84 -0.27 14.34
C PRO A 459 -7.96 -1.31 14.39
N LYS A 460 -9.21 -0.87 14.43
CA LYS A 460 -10.40 -1.76 14.42
C LYS A 460 -10.36 -2.71 13.22
N THR A 461 -10.06 -2.20 12.03
CA THR A 461 -9.86 -3.01 10.82
C THR A 461 -8.36 -3.12 10.55
N PRO A 462 -7.71 -4.21 10.95
CA PRO A 462 -6.28 -4.40 10.76
C PRO A 462 -5.96 -4.85 9.34
N GLU A 463 -4.70 -4.85 9.03
CA GLU A 463 -4.17 -5.48 7.83
C GLU A 463 -4.26 -7.02 7.96
N TRP A 464 -4.42 -7.73 6.86
CA TRP A 464 -4.69 -9.17 6.80
C TRP A 464 -3.72 -10.06 7.60
N ARG A 465 -2.47 -9.64 7.79
CA ARG A 465 -1.43 -10.37 8.52
C ARG A 465 -1.80 -10.63 9.98
N TRP A 466 -2.59 -9.73 10.54
CA TRP A 466 -2.98 -9.77 11.95
C TRP A 466 -4.32 -10.47 12.20
N LEU A 467 -5.02 -10.89 11.13
CA LEU A 467 -6.38 -11.43 11.17
C LEU A 467 -7.39 -10.52 11.88
N ALA A 468 -8.68 -10.82 11.81
CA ALA A 468 -9.72 -9.93 12.34
C ALA A 468 -9.88 -10.02 13.87
N ASP A 469 -9.92 -11.25 14.43
CA ASP A 469 -10.49 -11.51 15.77
C ASP A 469 -9.53 -12.30 16.69
N ARG A 470 -8.24 -11.89 16.76
CA ARG A 470 -7.25 -12.59 17.61
C ARG A 470 -6.49 -11.60 18.49
N GLU A 471 -6.04 -12.09 19.66
CA GLU A 471 -5.09 -11.37 20.53
C GLU A 471 -3.65 -11.85 20.34
N ASP A 472 -3.42 -13.00 19.68
CA ASP A 472 -2.12 -13.54 19.29
C ASP A 472 -1.87 -13.40 17.80
N SER A 473 -0.62 -13.60 17.38
CA SER A 473 -0.25 -13.59 15.96
C SER A 473 0.06 -15.01 15.48
N PRO A 474 -0.55 -15.46 14.35
CA PRO A 474 -0.20 -16.76 13.78
C PRO A 474 1.22 -16.75 13.17
N TRP A 475 1.75 -15.58 12.89
CA TRP A 475 3.09 -15.38 12.30
C TRP A 475 4.20 -15.32 13.35
N TYR A 476 3.92 -14.82 14.56
CA TYR A 476 4.93 -14.52 15.57
C TYR A 476 4.45 -14.96 16.96
N PRO A 477 4.98 -16.05 17.51
CA PRO A 477 4.55 -16.53 18.85
C PRO A 477 4.89 -15.58 19.99
N SER A 478 5.80 -14.62 19.74
CA SER A 478 6.19 -13.60 20.73
C SER A 478 5.35 -12.32 20.67
N VAL A 479 4.34 -12.28 19.79
CA VAL A 479 3.53 -11.08 19.56
C VAL A 479 2.15 -11.23 20.20
N ARG A 480 1.73 -10.20 20.96
CA ARG A 480 0.36 -9.99 21.43
C ARG A 480 -0.25 -8.77 20.74
N LEU A 481 -1.53 -8.86 20.39
CA LEU A 481 -2.26 -7.84 19.64
C LEU A 481 -3.22 -7.10 20.55
N PHE A 482 -3.21 -5.78 20.48
CA PHE A 482 -4.14 -4.88 21.18
C PHE A 482 -4.92 -4.09 20.14
N ARG A 483 -6.24 -4.21 20.12
CA ARG A 483 -7.09 -3.67 19.07
C ARG A 483 -7.89 -2.48 19.55
N ALA A 484 -7.96 -1.43 18.76
CA ALA A 484 -8.88 -0.32 18.96
C ALA A 484 -10.34 -0.81 18.87
N ALA A 485 -11.19 -0.33 19.76
CA ALA A 485 -12.60 -0.71 19.80
C ALA A 485 -13.38 -0.15 18.62
N SER A 486 -13.02 1.05 18.16
CA SER A 486 -13.61 1.73 17.02
C SER A 486 -12.55 2.42 16.15
N ILE A 487 -12.94 2.84 14.96
CA ILE A 487 -12.04 3.48 14.00
C ILE A 487 -11.55 4.82 14.57
N GLY A 488 -10.22 5.02 14.55
CA GLY A 488 -9.59 6.26 15.02
C GLY A 488 -9.52 6.43 16.54
N GLU A 489 -10.06 5.50 17.33
CA GLU A 489 -10.07 5.57 18.79
C GLU A 489 -9.05 4.60 19.39
N TRP A 490 -7.92 5.13 19.85
CA TRP A 490 -6.81 4.36 20.41
C TRP A 490 -6.86 4.19 21.93
N GLN A 491 -7.73 4.92 22.63
CA GLN A 491 -7.77 5.00 24.08
C GLN A 491 -8.03 3.64 24.73
N SER A 492 -8.93 2.84 24.16
CA SER A 492 -9.24 1.48 24.65
C SER A 492 -8.00 0.58 24.58
N ALA A 493 -7.35 0.49 23.42
CA ALA A 493 -6.16 -0.33 23.23
C ALA A 493 -4.99 0.12 24.14
N LEU A 494 -4.80 1.44 24.30
CA LEU A 494 -3.76 1.97 25.18
C LEU A 494 -4.04 1.71 26.66
N SER A 495 -5.31 1.74 27.07
CA SER A 495 -5.72 1.37 28.44
C SER A 495 -5.41 -0.09 28.75
N ASP A 496 -5.67 -0.99 27.80
CA ASP A 496 -5.35 -2.42 27.93
C ASP A 496 -3.84 -2.67 27.98
N VAL A 497 -3.05 -1.94 27.14
CA VAL A 497 -1.58 -1.97 27.16
C VAL A 497 -1.06 -1.49 28.52
N LYS A 498 -1.58 -0.38 29.06
CA LYS A 498 -1.19 0.16 30.35
C LYS A 498 -1.47 -0.81 31.48
N ALA A 499 -2.68 -1.37 31.51
CA ALA A 499 -3.06 -2.40 32.49
C ALA A 499 -2.17 -3.66 32.39
N ALA A 500 -1.76 -4.06 31.20
CA ALA A 500 -0.83 -5.16 31.00
C ALA A 500 0.59 -4.83 31.51
N LEU A 501 1.08 -3.60 31.30
CA LEU A 501 2.36 -3.12 31.84
C LEU A 501 2.37 -3.10 33.37
N GLU A 502 1.29 -2.63 33.99
CA GLU A 502 1.15 -2.55 35.46
C GLU A 502 1.11 -3.95 36.10
N LYS A 503 0.59 -4.97 35.43
CA LYS A 503 0.64 -6.37 35.89
C LYS A 503 2.06 -6.95 35.86
N GLY A 504 2.99 -6.28 35.21
CA GLY A 504 4.42 -6.61 35.16
C GLY A 504 4.81 -7.53 34.01
N LEU A 505 5.99 -7.28 33.42
CA LEU A 505 6.54 -8.03 32.29
C LEU A 505 6.96 -9.48 32.65
N ALA A 506 6.99 -9.83 33.94
CA ALA A 506 7.49 -11.11 34.44
C ALA A 506 6.44 -12.23 34.54
N ARG A 507 5.16 -11.95 34.26
CA ARG A 507 4.06 -12.90 34.50
C ARG A 507 3.41 -13.46 33.21
N GLU A 508 3.97 -13.16 32.02
CA GLU A 508 3.46 -13.71 30.75
C GLU A 508 4.49 -14.57 30.01
#